data_8156ca5d183fe4c64a1f9bd22d601519
#
_entry.id   8156ca5d183fe4c64a1f9bd22d601519
#
_cell.length_a   1.000
_cell.length_b   1.000
_cell.length_c   1.000
_cell.angle_alpha   90.00
_cell.angle_beta   90.00
_cell.angle_gamma   90.00
#
_symmetry.space_group_name_H-M   'P 1'
#
loop_
_entity.id
_entity.type
_entity.pdbx_description
1 polymer ?
#
loop_
_entity_poly.entity_id
_entity_poly.type
_entity_poly.pdbx_seq_one_letter_code
_entity_poly.pdbx_strand_id
1 'polypeptide(L)'
;MEMLAYIHFMREKSYQKRVLVWDSGVGGLSIVRALVEQKCGLDIVYYADSRHAPYGDKSVEWLRENVLPCIRQKVEKLSPQIIVLACNTLTASVVEDLRHEYGEDFVVGTEPAIKPATKINKAILLLATPTTYDNCKILRSVEKDIELSRILDVNLASMIERYYDEPKVLDEYLEKLLCDYKSTDMAVVLGCTHYVLVRERIQNILGSGVMLLDGTQGVCNRVIRMLGCNNCECSVELIGNKNVCSVWERYKGA
;
A
#
# COMPACT_ATOMS: atom_id res chain seq x y z
N MET A 1 4.25 15.17 20.83
CA MET A 1 3.18 14.57 21.64
C MET A 1 2.30 13.81 20.65
N GLU A 2 2.57 12.50 20.48
CA GLU A 2 1.80 11.64 19.57
C GLU A 2 0.39 11.50 20.15
N MET A 3 -0.59 12.01 19.44
CA MET A 3 -1.99 11.82 19.79
C MET A 3 -2.40 10.43 19.30
N LEU A 4 -2.38 9.46 20.22
CA LEU A 4 -2.89 8.10 20.00
C LEU A 4 -4.41 8.16 19.91
N ALA A 5 -4.96 8.03 18.71
CA ALA A 5 -6.38 7.77 18.53
C ALA A 5 -6.60 6.26 18.64
N TYR A 6 -7.10 5.81 19.79
CA TYR A 6 -7.51 4.42 20.00
C TYR A 6 -8.96 4.25 19.53
N ILE A 7 -9.16 3.52 18.44
CA ILE A 7 -10.46 2.92 18.14
C ILE A 7 -10.34 1.43 18.47
N HIS A 8 -10.86 1.06 19.63
CA HIS A 8 -10.82 -0.31 20.12
C HIS A 8 -12.21 -0.96 19.89
N PHE A 9 -12.32 -1.84 18.90
CA PHE A 9 -13.43 -2.79 18.86
C PHE A 9 -13.08 -3.99 19.75
N MET A 10 -13.56 -3.99 21.00
CA MET A 10 -13.34 -5.09 21.94
C MET A 10 -14.20 -6.29 21.57
N ARG A 11 -13.58 -7.40 21.20
CA ARG A 11 -14.07 -8.77 21.43
C ARG A 11 -12.96 -9.62 22.02
N GLU A 12 -13.34 -10.65 22.78
CA GLU A 12 -12.45 -11.54 23.55
C GLU A 12 -11.15 -11.88 22.82
N LYS A 13 -10.02 -11.57 23.47
CA LYS A 13 -8.65 -11.85 23.02
C LYS A 13 -8.31 -13.35 23.05
N SER A 14 -9.06 -14.20 22.34
CA SER A 14 -8.70 -15.59 22.21
C SER A 14 -8.02 -15.84 20.87
N TYR A 15 -6.68 -15.93 20.89
CA TYR A 15 -5.84 -16.51 19.84
C TYR A 15 -5.88 -15.88 18.43
N GLN A 16 -6.16 -14.59 18.32
CA GLN A 16 -6.04 -13.90 17.02
C GLN A 16 -4.56 -13.75 16.63
N LYS A 17 -4.24 -14.06 15.38
CA LYS A 17 -2.89 -13.89 14.82
C LYS A 17 -2.65 -12.43 14.53
N ARG A 18 -1.64 -11.84 15.18
CA ARG A 18 -1.31 -10.42 15.03
C ARG A 18 -0.54 -10.17 13.74
N VAL A 19 -0.99 -9.17 12.99
CA VAL A 19 -0.36 -8.68 11.77
C VAL A 19 -0.01 -7.20 11.97
N LEU A 20 1.27 -6.86 11.86
CA LEU A 20 1.69 -5.47 11.80
C LEU A 20 1.68 -5.01 10.34
N VAL A 21 0.81 -4.07 9.99
CA VAL A 21 0.77 -3.44 8.66
C VAL A 21 1.44 -2.08 8.75
N TRP A 22 2.58 -1.93 8.09
CA TRP A 22 3.39 -0.72 8.12
C TRP A 22 3.28 0.05 6.80
N ASP A 23 2.95 1.32 6.87
CA ASP A 23 2.89 2.24 5.72
C ASP A 23 3.49 3.61 6.08
N SER A 24 3.82 4.41 5.07
CA SER A 24 4.27 5.79 5.26
C SER A 24 3.15 6.74 5.71
N GLY A 25 1.89 6.44 5.37
CA GLY A 25 0.74 7.31 5.62
C GLY A 25 -0.59 6.56 5.61
N VAL A 26 -1.55 7.00 4.78
CA VAL A 26 -2.90 6.42 4.69
C VAL A 26 -3.04 5.34 3.61
N GLY A 27 -2.06 5.19 2.71
CA GLY A 27 -2.16 4.32 1.52
C GLY A 27 -2.42 2.87 1.85
N GLY A 28 -1.75 2.33 2.86
CA GLY A 28 -1.89 0.94 3.30
C GLY A 28 -3.24 0.57 3.91
N LEU A 29 -4.12 1.53 4.16
CA LEU A 29 -5.51 1.28 4.56
C LEU A 29 -6.28 0.46 3.51
N SER A 30 -5.86 0.51 2.24
CA SER A 30 -6.39 -0.35 1.17
C SER A 30 -6.15 -1.84 1.47
N ILE A 31 -4.97 -2.18 1.98
CA ILE A 31 -4.61 -3.55 2.38
C ILE A 31 -5.35 -3.95 3.66
N VAL A 32 -5.44 -3.05 4.65
CA VAL A 32 -6.20 -3.30 5.88
C VAL A 32 -7.66 -3.63 5.56
N ARG A 33 -8.31 -2.81 4.71
CA ARG A 33 -9.69 -3.05 4.28
C ARG A 33 -9.84 -4.43 3.63
N ALA A 34 -8.98 -4.75 2.67
CA ALA A 34 -9.03 -6.03 1.98
C ALA A 34 -8.81 -7.23 2.92
N LEU A 35 -7.94 -7.12 3.93
CA LEU A 35 -7.77 -8.15 4.96
C LEU A 35 -9.01 -8.31 5.87
N VAL A 36 -9.64 -7.19 6.25
CA VAL A 36 -10.88 -7.20 7.05
C VAL A 36 -12.03 -7.87 6.28
N GLU A 37 -12.20 -7.56 5.01
CA GLU A 37 -13.22 -8.15 4.13
C GLU A 37 -13.09 -9.68 4.00
N GLN A 38 -11.87 -10.23 4.15
CA GLN A 38 -11.64 -11.69 4.13
C GLN A 38 -12.10 -12.43 5.40
N LYS A 39 -12.42 -11.71 6.47
CA LYS A 39 -12.90 -12.29 7.75
C LYS A 39 -11.99 -13.39 8.30
N CYS A 40 -10.70 -13.17 8.28
CA CYS A 40 -9.70 -14.18 8.66
C CYS A 40 -9.38 -14.21 10.16
N GLY A 41 -10.08 -13.43 11.00
CA GLY A 41 -9.88 -13.40 12.46
C GLY A 41 -8.49 -12.88 12.85
N LEU A 42 -7.98 -11.89 12.14
CA LEU A 42 -6.66 -11.30 12.39
C LEU A 42 -6.77 -10.16 13.41
N ASP A 43 -5.71 -10.01 14.23
CA ASP A 43 -5.47 -8.81 15.04
C ASP A 43 -4.53 -7.88 14.26
N ILE A 44 -5.12 -6.91 13.55
CA ILE A 44 -4.40 -6.03 12.63
C ILE A 44 -4.00 -4.76 13.38
N VAL A 45 -2.69 -4.53 13.49
CA VAL A 45 -2.14 -3.26 13.95
C VAL A 45 -1.60 -2.52 12.73
N TYR A 46 -2.30 -1.45 12.33
CA TYR A 46 -1.87 -0.56 11.28
C TYR A 46 -1.00 0.56 11.86
N TYR A 47 0.22 0.68 11.36
CA TYR A 47 1.14 1.75 11.73
C TYR A 47 1.44 2.64 10.54
N ALA A 48 0.97 3.88 10.58
CA ALA A 48 1.30 4.93 9.63
C ALA A 48 2.47 5.76 10.16
N ASP A 49 3.62 5.67 9.53
CA ASP A 49 4.81 6.44 9.90
C ASP A 49 4.74 7.88 9.35
N SER A 50 3.74 8.61 9.81
CA SER A 50 3.49 10.00 9.38
C SER A 50 4.65 10.96 9.71
N ARG A 51 5.57 10.55 10.61
CA ARG A 51 6.74 11.35 10.98
C ARG A 51 7.76 11.43 9.85
N HIS A 52 7.95 10.34 9.12
CA HIS A 52 8.95 10.23 8.07
C HIS A 52 8.36 10.30 6.66
N ALA A 53 7.02 10.41 6.55
CA ALA A 53 6.33 10.57 5.28
C ALA A 53 6.70 11.89 4.56
N PRO A 54 6.66 11.92 3.23
CA PRO A 54 6.46 10.79 2.33
C PRO A 54 7.75 9.97 2.13
N TYR A 55 7.64 8.67 1.81
CA TYR A 55 8.80 7.83 1.51
C TYR A 55 9.25 7.92 0.05
N GLY A 56 8.37 8.34 -0.84
CA GLY A 56 8.61 8.35 -2.29
C GLY A 56 9.72 9.28 -2.78
N ASP A 57 10.14 10.24 -1.94
CA ASP A 57 11.22 11.20 -2.19
C ASP A 57 12.51 10.87 -1.41
N LYS A 58 12.54 9.80 -0.63
CA LYS A 58 13.69 9.38 0.17
C LYS A 58 14.56 8.38 -0.56
N SER A 59 15.87 8.42 -0.29
CA SER A 59 16.79 7.40 -0.78
C SER A 59 16.63 6.09 0.02
N VAL A 60 17.10 4.99 -0.57
CA VAL A 60 17.11 3.67 0.09
C VAL A 60 17.92 3.71 1.38
N GLU A 61 19.09 4.37 1.35
CA GLU A 61 19.99 4.52 2.50
C GLU A 61 19.28 5.27 3.62
N TRP A 62 18.59 6.37 3.28
CA TRP A 62 17.84 7.16 4.26
C TRP A 62 16.74 6.32 4.93
N LEU A 63 15.99 5.53 4.14
CA LEU A 63 14.94 4.64 4.68
C LEU A 63 15.52 3.55 5.58
N ARG A 64 16.70 3.00 5.22
CA ARG A 64 17.40 2.04 6.06
C ARG A 64 17.86 2.63 7.39
N GLU A 65 18.38 3.84 7.37
CA GLU A 65 18.91 4.48 8.58
C GLU A 65 17.81 4.99 9.52
N ASN A 66 16.69 5.46 8.97
CA ASN A 66 15.68 6.17 9.76
C ASN A 66 14.40 5.35 10.01
N VAL A 67 14.01 4.46 9.09
CA VAL A 67 12.74 3.72 9.18
C VAL A 67 12.93 2.29 9.70
N LEU A 68 13.96 1.55 9.25
CA LEU A 68 14.21 0.19 9.74
C LEU A 68 14.33 0.09 11.27
N PRO A 69 15.03 0.99 11.99
CA PRO A 69 15.08 0.93 13.45
C PRO A 69 13.70 1.08 14.10
N CYS A 70 12.83 1.92 13.51
CA CYS A 70 11.46 2.09 13.99
C CYS A 70 10.62 0.82 13.80
N ILE A 71 10.78 0.16 12.64
CA ILE A 71 10.11 -1.13 12.37
C ILE A 71 10.55 -2.18 13.39
N ARG A 72 11.86 -2.35 13.61
CA ARG A 72 12.42 -3.30 14.58
C ARG A 72 11.86 -3.09 15.99
N GLN A 73 11.83 -1.84 16.44
CA GLN A 73 11.26 -1.48 17.74
C GLN A 73 9.78 -1.88 17.84
N LYS A 74 9.00 -1.70 16.77
CA LYS A 74 7.59 -2.09 16.76
C LYS A 74 7.39 -3.60 16.69
N VAL A 75 8.22 -4.31 15.92
CA VAL A 75 8.22 -5.77 15.89
C VAL A 75 8.50 -6.34 17.29
N GLU A 76 9.54 -5.85 17.97
CA GLU A 76 9.88 -6.26 19.34
C GLU A 76 8.73 -6.01 20.30
N LYS A 77 8.14 -4.80 20.26
CA LYS A 77 7.06 -4.41 21.17
C LYS A 77 5.76 -5.18 20.94
N LEU A 78 5.39 -5.42 19.70
CA LEU A 78 4.09 -5.98 19.33
C LEU A 78 4.12 -7.49 19.14
N SER A 79 5.29 -8.08 18.92
CA SER A 79 5.51 -9.50 18.64
C SER A 79 4.51 -10.05 17.59
N PRO A 80 4.41 -9.45 16.38
CA PRO A 80 3.48 -9.92 15.37
C PRO A 80 3.92 -11.27 14.79
N GLN A 81 3.02 -12.05 14.23
CA GLN A 81 3.33 -13.25 13.47
C GLN A 81 3.81 -12.92 12.05
N ILE A 82 3.35 -11.80 11.49
CA ILE A 82 3.75 -11.31 10.17
C ILE A 82 3.82 -9.78 10.21
N ILE A 83 4.81 -9.23 9.48
CA ILE A 83 4.82 -7.83 9.10
C ILE A 83 4.44 -7.69 7.62
N VAL A 84 3.52 -6.78 7.31
CA VAL A 84 3.16 -6.36 5.96
C VAL A 84 3.75 -4.97 5.71
N LEU A 85 4.69 -4.88 4.77
CA LEU A 85 5.16 -3.60 4.25
C LEU A 85 4.15 -3.12 3.20
N ALA A 86 3.20 -2.29 3.63
CA ALA A 86 2.10 -1.84 2.78
C ALA A 86 2.51 -0.73 1.80
N CYS A 87 3.67 -0.11 1.99
CA CYS A 87 4.22 0.90 1.09
C CYS A 87 5.12 0.26 0.01
N ASN A 88 4.81 0.52 -1.27
CA ASN A 88 5.63 0.01 -2.38
C ASN A 88 7.07 0.54 -2.34
N THR A 89 7.26 1.83 -2.02
CA THR A 89 8.59 2.43 -1.88
C THR A 89 9.39 1.75 -0.77
N LEU A 90 8.79 1.55 0.39
CA LEU A 90 9.44 0.88 1.51
C LEU A 90 9.79 -0.58 1.16
N THR A 91 8.85 -1.30 0.55
CA THR A 91 9.08 -2.68 0.10
C THR A 91 10.28 -2.74 -0.85
N ALA A 92 10.31 -1.91 -1.89
CA ALA A 92 11.41 -1.89 -2.85
C ALA A 92 12.77 -1.56 -2.21
N SER A 93 12.76 -0.84 -1.08
CA SER A 93 13.97 -0.35 -0.40
C SER A 93 14.52 -1.32 0.65
N VAL A 94 13.65 -1.97 1.46
CA VAL A 94 14.11 -2.63 2.70
C VAL A 94 13.55 -4.04 2.93
N VAL A 95 12.74 -4.58 2.02
CA VAL A 95 12.13 -5.91 2.22
C VAL A 95 13.17 -7.01 2.41
N GLU A 96 14.28 -6.94 1.66
CA GLU A 96 15.36 -7.94 1.75
C GLU A 96 16.12 -7.86 3.08
N ASP A 97 16.33 -6.64 3.61
CA ASP A 97 16.95 -6.44 4.91
C ASP A 97 16.12 -7.12 6.01
N LEU A 98 14.81 -6.92 6.00
CA LEU A 98 13.89 -7.52 6.97
C LEU A 98 13.74 -9.04 6.79
N ARG A 99 13.70 -9.53 5.54
CA ARG A 99 13.66 -10.98 5.26
C ARG A 99 14.92 -11.69 5.70
N HIS A 100 16.06 -11.07 5.52
CA HIS A 100 17.34 -11.62 6.01
C HIS A 100 17.37 -11.72 7.54
N GLU A 101 16.75 -10.75 8.24
CA GLU A 101 16.74 -10.67 9.71
C GLU A 101 15.67 -11.59 10.34
N TYR A 102 14.45 -11.61 9.78
CA TYR A 102 13.28 -12.29 10.39
C TYR A 102 12.82 -13.53 9.62
N GLY A 103 13.32 -13.76 8.42
CA GLY A 103 12.90 -14.84 7.53
C GLY A 103 11.87 -14.43 6.48
N GLU A 104 11.87 -15.17 5.36
CA GLU A 104 10.99 -14.94 4.20
C GLU A 104 9.49 -15.03 4.53
N ASP A 105 9.14 -15.89 5.48
CA ASP A 105 7.76 -16.13 5.89
C ASP A 105 7.27 -15.16 6.98
N PHE A 106 8.12 -14.26 7.45
CA PHE A 106 7.74 -13.23 8.39
C PHE A 106 7.37 -11.91 7.70
N VAL A 107 7.87 -11.67 6.48
CA VAL A 107 7.75 -10.37 5.81
C VAL A 107 7.00 -10.47 4.49
N VAL A 108 5.86 -9.80 4.41
CA VAL A 108 5.07 -9.65 3.18
C VAL A 108 5.24 -8.22 2.66
N GLY A 109 5.81 -8.09 1.47
CA GLY A 109 5.97 -6.80 0.80
C GLY A 109 4.86 -6.55 -0.21
N THR A 110 4.59 -5.27 -0.46
CA THR A 110 3.67 -4.81 -1.51
C THR A 110 4.46 -4.40 -2.74
N GLU A 111 4.19 -5.04 -3.86
CA GLU A 111 4.85 -4.75 -5.13
C GLU A 111 3.82 -4.29 -6.18
N PRO A 112 4.23 -3.47 -7.17
CA PRO A 112 3.37 -3.15 -8.31
C PRO A 112 2.90 -4.42 -9.03
N ALA A 113 1.61 -4.47 -9.40
CA ALA A 113 0.99 -5.64 -10.03
C ALA A 113 1.43 -5.82 -11.50
N ILE A 114 2.74 -5.68 -11.78
CA ILE A 114 3.27 -5.71 -13.14
C ILE A 114 3.20 -7.13 -13.74
N LYS A 115 3.51 -8.18 -12.95
CA LYS A 115 3.41 -9.57 -13.41
C LYS A 115 1.99 -9.97 -13.82
N PRO A 116 0.93 -9.63 -13.08
CA PRO A 116 -0.44 -9.80 -13.58
C PRO A 116 -0.72 -9.00 -14.85
N ALA A 117 -0.22 -7.76 -14.94
CA ALA A 117 -0.41 -6.89 -16.11
C ALA A 117 0.20 -7.49 -17.40
N THR A 118 1.38 -8.14 -17.31
CA THR A 118 2.00 -8.75 -18.51
C THR A 118 1.21 -9.93 -19.09
N LYS A 119 0.25 -10.47 -18.35
CA LYS A 119 -0.64 -11.53 -18.82
C LYS A 119 -1.87 -11.00 -19.58
N ILE A 120 -2.06 -9.68 -19.55
CA ILE A 120 -3.13 -9.00 -20.24
C ILE A 120 -2.54 -8.50 -21.56
N ASN A 121 -3.12 -8.88 -22.67
CA ASN A 121 -2.62 -8.49 -24.00
C ASN A 121 -2.99 -7.01 -24.31
N LYS A 122 -2.40 -6.07 -23.53
CA LYS A 122 -2.59 -4.61 -23.63
C LYS A 122 -1.28 -3.91 -23.33
N ALA A 123 -1.10 -2.72 -23.89
CA ALA A 123 -0.05 -1.81 -23.45
C ALA A 123 -0.19 -1.51 -21.95
N ILE A 124 0.92 -1.33 -21.25
CA ILE A 124 0.93 -1.15 -19.79
C ILE A 124 1.36 0.28 -19.46
N LEU A 125 0.57 0.95 -18.61
CA LEU A 125 0.94 2.21 -17.97
C LEU A 125 1.23 1.95 -16.48
N LEU A 126 2.42 2.27 -16.03
CA LEU A 126 2.78 2.24 -14.62
C LEU A 126 2.66 3.64 -14.01
N LEU A 127 1.84 3.78 -12.97
CA LEU A 127 1.85 4.93 -12.07
C LEU A 127 2.62 4.56 -10.80
N ALA A 128 3.75 5.21 -10.52
CA ALA A 128 4.58 4.90 -9.36
C ALA A 128 5.35 6.12 -8.86
N THR A 129 5.98 5.99 -7.69
CA THR A 129 7.01 6.93 -7.26
C THR A 129 8.35 6.59 -7.94
N PRO A 130 9.24 7.58 -8.16
CA PRO A 130 10.56 7.31 -8.71
C PRO A 130 11.33 6.24 -7.92
N THR A 131 11.39 6.34 -6.60
CA THR A 131 12.09 5.36 -5.75
C THR A 131 11.53 3.95 -5.90
N THR A 132 10.20 3.79 -6.05
CA THR A 132 9.61 2.47 -6.33
C THR A 132 10.08 1.95 -7.68
N TYR A 133 10.03 2.77 -8.72
CA TYR A 133 10.45 2.36 -10.06
C TYR A 133 11.92 1.94 -10.10
N ASP A 134 12.81 2.77 -9.54
CA ASP A 134 14.26 2.57 -9.59
C ASP A 134 14.71 1.34 -8.79
N ASN A 135 13.99 0.93 -7.75
CA ASN A 135 14.42 -0.14 -6.83
C ASN A 135 13.58 -1.43 -6.91
N CYS A 136 12.45 -1.43 -7.62
CA CYS A 136 11.61 -2.61 -7.73
C CYS A 136 12.23 -3.67 -8.66
N LYS A 137 12.68 -4.80 -8.10
CA LYS A 137 13.30 -5.91 -8.83
C LYS A 137 12.37 -6.51 -9.89
N ILE A 138 11.08 -6.58 -9.62
CA ILE A 138 10.07 -7.12 -10.53
C ILE A 138 9.96 -6.26 -11.80
N LEU A 139 9.94 -4.95 -11.66
CA LEU A 139 9.91 -4.04 -12.80
C LEU A 139 11.12 -4.28 -13.71
N ARG A 140 12.33 -4.33 -13.15
CA ARG A 140 13.55 -4.60 -13.90
C ARG A 140 13.55 -5.95 -14.62
N SER A 141 12.87 -6.96 -14.06
CA SER A 141 12.83 -8.30 -14.65
C SER A 141 11.93 -8.41 -15.87
N VAL A 142 10.96 -7.52 -16.04
CA VAL A 142 9.95 -7.58 -17.13
C VAL A 142 10.04 -6.43 -18.13
N GLU A 143 10.71 -5.33 -17.80
CA GLU A 143 10.75 -4.09 -18.58
C GLU A 143 11.29 -4.28 -20.01
N LYS A 144 12.17 -5.27 -20.20
CA LYS A 144 12.77 -5.57 -21.51
C LYS A 144 11.82 -6.29 -22.48
N ASP A 145 10.77 -6.91 -21.95
CA ASP A 145 9.89 -7.83 -22.67
C ASP A 145 8.49 -7.23 -22.92
N ILE A 146 8.25 -5.98 -22.47
CA ILE A 146 6.93 -5.35 -22.53
C ILE A 146 7.01 -3.90 -22.99
N GLU A 147 5.94 -3.44 -23.64
CA GLU A 147 5.72 -2.02 -23.89
C GLU A 147 5.19 -1.36 -22.62
N LEU A 148 6.07 -0.64 -21.90
CA LEU A 148 5.80 0.00 -20.62
C LEU A 148 5.87 1.52 -20.72
N SER A 149 4.73 2.18 -20.70
CA SER A 149 4.62 3.61 -20.40
C SER A 149 4.68 3.85 -18.90
N ARG A 150 5.16 5.00 -18.47
CA ARG A 150 5.31 5.31 -17.03
C ARG A 150 5.02 6.76 -16.71
N ILE A 151 4.32 6.96 -15.61
CA ILE A 151 4.16 8.23 -14.92
C ILE A 151 4.81 8.06 -13.55
N LEU A 152 5.94 8.74 -13.35
CA LEU A 152 6.68 8.74 -12.08
C LEU A 152 6.44 10.07 -11.39
N ASP A 153 5.57 10.06 -10.38
CA ASP A 153 5.16 11.29 -9.70
C ASP A 153 5.53 11.24 -8.21
N VAL A 154 6.26 12.26 -7.74
CA VAL A 154 6.70 12.40 -6.35
C VAL A 154 5.62 13.01 -5.46
N ASN A 155 4.63 13.69 -6.04
CA ASN A 155 3.67 14.50 -5.30
C ASN A 155 2.33 13.81 -5.12
N LEU A 156 1.90 12.91 -6.03
CA LEU A 156 0.55 12.35 -6.03
C LEU A 156 0.19 11.67 -4.69
N ALA A 157 1.12 10.92 -4.08
CA ALA A 157 0.88 10.33 -2.77
C ALA A 157 0.60 11.39 -1.70
N SER A 158 1.39 12.48 -1.66
CA SER A 158 1.20 13.60 -0.74
C SER A 158 -0.06 14.39 -1.04
N MET A 159 -0.43 14.53 -2.32
CA MET A 159 -1.69 15.16 -2.74
C MET A 159 -2.89 14.36 -2.23
N ILE A 160 -2.85 13.03 -2.36
CA ILE A 160 -3.90 12.16 -1.81
C ILE A 160 -3.96 12.27 -0.29
N GLU A 161 -2.82 12.18 0.40
CA GLU A 161 -2.72 12.30 1.86
C GLU A 161 -3.36 13.61 2.36
N ARG A 162 -3.12 14.72 1.66
CA ARG A 162 -3.53 16.05 2.07
C ARG A 162 -4.95 16.40 1.66
N TYR A 163 -5.36 16.02 0.45
CA TYR A 163 -6.59 16.48 -0.18
C TYR A 163 -7.60 15.35 -0.43
N TYR A 164 -7.49 14.24 0.30
CA TYR A 164 -8.45 13.13 0.19
C TYR A 164 -9.90 13.60 0.33
N ASP A 165 -10.13 14.57 1.22
CA ASP A 165 -11.43 15.17 1.54
C ASP A 165 -11.79 16.38 0.67
N GLU A 166 -10.90 16.80 -0.22
CA GLU A 166 -11.08 17.92 -1.15
C GLU A 166 -11.10 17.42 -2.60
N PRO A 167 -12.19 16.77 -3.04
CA PRO A 167 -12.23 16.05 -4.31
C PRO A 167 -11.86 16.90 -5.53
N LYS A 168 -12.24 18.17 -5.55
CA LYS A 168 -11.96 19.06 -6.69
C LYS A 168 -10.46 19.27 -6.91
N VAL A 169 -9.72 19.55 -5.85
CA VAL A 169 -8.25 19.77 -5.93
C VAL A 169 -7.55 18.52 -6.44
N LEU A 170 -7.97 17.36 -5.92
CA LEU A 170 -7.38 16.09 -6.30
C LEU A 170 -7.75 15.68 -7.73
N ASP A 171 -9.01 15.89 -8.13
CA ASP A 171 -9.47 15.59 -9.48
C ASP A 171 -8.75 16.45 -10.54
N GLU A 172 -8.58 17.75 -10.28
CA GLU A 172 -7.81 18.65 -11.17
C GLU A 172 -6.35 18.18 -11.33
N TYR A 173 -5.74 17.72 -10.24
CA TYR A 173 -4.37 17.19 -10.29
C TYR A 173 -4.31 15.90 -11.12
N LEU A 174 -5.22 14.95 -10.85
CA LEU A 174 -5.31 13.68 -11.57
C LEU A 174 -5.63 13.88 -13.05
N GLU A 175 -6.57 14.78 -13.39
CA GLU A 175 -6.91 15.15 -14.76
C GLU A 175 -5.69 15.61 -15.55
N LYS A 176 -4.88 16.50 -14.97
CA LYS A 176 -3.65 17.00 -15.58
C LYS A 176 -2.62 15.89 -15.76
N LEU A 177 -2.48 15.01 -14.76
CA LEU A 177 -1.49 13.94 -14.76
C LEU A 177 -1.81 12.85 -15.79
N LEU A 178 -3.11 12.59 -16.04
CA LEU A 178 -3.61 11.47 -16.82
C LEU A 178 -4.16 11.88 -18.21
N CYS A 179 -4.09 13.16 -18.58
CA CYS A 179 -4.75 13.70 -19.78
C CYS A 179 -4.40 12.95 -21.07
N ASP A 180 -3.14 12.55 -21.24
CA ASP A 180 -2.65 11.87 -22.45
C ASP A 180 -3.07 10.41 -22.57
N TYR A 181 -3.65 9.85 -21.50
CA TYR A 181 -4.03 8.43 -21.44
C TYR A 181 -5.55 8.21 -21.39
N LYS A 182 -6.35 9.27 -21.55
CA LYS A 182 -7.81 9.16 -21.58
C LYS A 182 -8.30 8.32 -22.75
N SER A 183 -9.31 7.50 -22.48
CA SER A 183 -9.97 6.64 -23.51
C SER A 183 -9.02 5.68 -24.23
N THR A 184 -7.89 5.33 -23.63
CA THR A 184 -6.97 4.32 -24.14
C THR A 184 -7.40 2.91 -23.75
N ASP A 185 -6.94 1.91 -24.50
CA ASP A 185 -7.13 0.49 -24.17
C ASP A 185 -5.87 -0.08 -23.51
N MET A 186 -5.66 0.28 -22.25
CA MET A 186 -4.43 -0.05 -21.50
C MET A 186 -4.73 -0.81 -20.20
N ALA A 187 -3.72 -1.55 -19.74
CA ALA A 187 -3.63 -2.00 -18.35
C ALA A 187 -2.85 -0.95 -17.54
N VAL A 188 -3.46 -0.36 -16.52
CA VAL A 188 -2.81 0.64 -15.68
C VAL A 188 -2.48 0.03 -14.32
N VAL A 189 -1.20 0.02 -13.98
CA VAL A 189 -0.69 -0.52 -12.72
C VAL A 189 -0.52 0.60 -11.71
N LEU A 190 -1.28 0.53 -10.62
CA LEU A 190 -1.17 1.43 -9.48
C LEU A 190 -0.02 0.96 -8.58
N GLY A 191 1.18 1.50 -8.82
CA GLY A 191 2.43 1.14 -8.15
C GLY A 191 2.66 1.88 -6.82
N CYS A 192 1.61 2.43 -6.22
CA CYS A 192 1.60 3.06 -4.91
C CYS A 192 0.27 2.80 -4.22
N THR A 193 0.31 2.45 -2.94
CA THR A 193 -0.91 2.15 -2.15
C THR A 193 -1.83 3.35 -2.00
N HIS A 194 -1.31 4.58 -1.98
CA HIS A 194 -2.14 5.78 -1.99
C HIS A 194 -3.02 5.87 -3.24
N TYR A 195 -2.52 5.46 -4.41
CA TYR A 195 -3.28 5.53 -5.66
C TYR A 195 -4.49 4.60 -5.67
N VAL A 196 -4.42 3.51 -4.89
CA VAL A 196 -5.55 2.58 -4.70
C VAL A 196 -6.73 3.26 -4.01
N LEU A 197 -6.49 4.19 -3.08
CA LEU A 197 -7.55 4.94 -2.37
C LEU A 197 -8.38 5.83 -3.30
N VAL A 198 -7.81 6.23 -4.42
CA VAL A 198 -8.45 7.09 -5.44
C VAL A 198 -8.69 6.35 -6.75
N ARG A 199 -8.71 5.02 -6.70
CA ARG A 199 -8.90 4.13 -7.85
C ARG A 199 -10.09 4.50 -8.72
N GLU A 200 -11.24 4.77 -8.11
CA GLU A 200 -12.47 5.14 -8.82
C GLU A 200 -12.33 6.47 -9.57
N ARG A 201 -11.63 7.45 -8.98
CA ARG A 201 -11.34 8.73 -9.64
C ARG A 201 -10.44 8.54 -10.85
N ILE A 202 -9.37 7.75 -10.72
CA ILE A 202 -8.47 7.38 -11.81
C ILE A 202 -9.26 6.67 -12.92
N GLN A 203 -10.12 5.71 -12.55
CA GLN A 203 -10.96 5.00 -13.51
C GLN A 203 -11.90 5.94 -14.28
N ASN A 204 -12.56 6.86 -13.58
CA ASN A 204 -13.48 7.83 -14.18
C ASN A 204 -12.78 8.76 -15.17
N ILE A 205 -11.55 9.19 -14.85
CA ILE A 205 -10.75 10.06 -15.73
C ILE A 205 -10.26 9.31 -16.97
N LEU A 206 -9.76 8.10 -16.80
CA LEU A 206 -9.20 7.29 -17.89
C LEU A 206 -10.27 6.64 -18.77
N GLY A 207 -11.46 6.40 -18.22
CA GLY A 207 -12.58 5.78 -18.92
C GLY A 207 -12.66 4.26 -18.72
N SER A 208 -13.76 3.66 -19.18
CA SER A 208 -14.10 2.24 -18.93
C SER A 208 -13.23 1.24 -19.73
N GLY A 209 -12.49 1.67 -20.74
CA GLY A 209 -11.60 0.81 -21.54
C GLY A 209 -10.33 0.40 -20.80
N VAL A 210 -9.96 1.14 -19.74
CA VAL A 210 -8.76 0.91 -18.96
C VAL A 210 -9.00 -0.15 -17.89
N MET A 211 -8.04 -1.06 -17.70
CA MET A 211 -8.04 -2.03 -16.59
C MET A 211 -7.04 -1.60 -15.53
N LEU A 212 -7.54 -1.25 -14.35
CA LEU A 212 -6.68 -0.90 -13.20
C LEU A 212 -6.26 -2.14 -12.42
N LEU A 213 -4.98 -2.21 -12.09
CA LEU A 213 -4.34 -3.31 -11.36
C LEU A 213 -3.53 -2.74 -10.19
N ASP A 214 -3.56 -3.41 -9.06
CA ASP A 214 -2.75 -3.09 -7.87
C ASP A 214 -2.31 -4.33 -7.11
N GLY A 215 -1.43 -4.15 -6.12
CA GLY A 215 -0.85 -5.24 -5.35
C GLY A 215 -1.70 -5.77 -4.19
N THR A 216 -2.83 -5.13 -3.87
CA THR A 216 -3.62 -5.39 -2.64
C THR A 216 -4.01 -6.86 -2.49
N GLN A 217 -4.63 -7.45 -3.54
CA GLN A 217 -5.07 -8.83 -3.49
C GLN A 217 -3.92 -9.83 -3.35
N GLY A 218 -2.78 -9.52 -3.99
CA GLY A 218 -1.56 -10.34 -3.88
C GLY A 218 -1.04 -10.41 -2.44
N VAL A 219 -1.01 -9.27 -1.76
CA VAL A 219 -0.63 -9.15 -0.34
C VAL A 219 -1.61 -9.94 0.54
N CYS A 220 -2.92 -9.73 0.38
CA CYS A 220 -3.95 -10.44 1.15
C CYS A 220 -3.83 -11.96 0.98
N ASN A 221 -3.71 -12.44 -0.26
CA ASN A 221 -3.56 -13.86 -0.55
C ASN A 221 -2.29 -14.45 0.11
N ARG A 222 -1.19 -13.70 0.15
CA ARG A 222 0.04 -14.13 0.82
C ARG A 222 -0.16 -14.24 2.33
N VAL A 223 -0.74 -13.22 2.97
CA VAL A 223 -1.04 -13.22 4.42
C VAL A 223 -1.95 -14.40 4.78
N ILE A 224 -3.04 -14.60 4.03
CA ILE A 224 -4.00 -15.71 4.27
C ILE A 224 -3.34 -17.07 4.11
N ARG A 225 -2.49 -17.24 3.10
CA ARG A 225 -1.75 -18.50 2.88
C ARG A 225 -0.85 -18.83 4.06
N MET A 226 -0.22 -17.81 4.66
CA MET A 226 0.71 -18.00 5.77
C MET A 226 0.01 -18.18 7.11
N LEU A 227 -1.08 -17.46 7.35
CA LEU A 227 -1.77 -17.46 8.64
C LEU A 227 -3.05 -18.30 8.66
N GLY A 228 -3.61 -18.61 7.51
CA GLY A 228 -4.94 -19.24 7.39
C GLY A 228 -6.08 -18.24 7.56
N CYS A 229 -7.30 -18.73 7.37
CA CYS A 229 -8.54 -17.98 7.54
C CYS A 229 -9.55 -18.82 8.32
N ASN A 230 -10.27 -18.22 9.27
CA ASN A 230 -11.16 -18.92 10.19
C ASN A 230 -12.61 -18.40 10.18
N ASN A 231 -12.97 -17.56 9.20
CA ASN A 231 -14.28 -16.91 9.07
C ASN A 231 -14.71 -16.08 10.29
N CYS A 232 -13.74 -15.50 11.00
CA CYS A 232 -13.98 -14.59 12.12
C CYS A 232 -13.70 -13.15 11.75
N GLU A 233 -14.36 -12.22 12.43
CA GLU A 233 -14.08 -10.79 12.27
C GLU A 233 -12.64 -10.47 12.70
N CYS A 234 -12.03 -9.51 11.99
CA CYS A 234 -10.73 -8.98 12.35
C CYS A 234 -10.88 -7.83 13.37
N SER A 235 -9.91 -7.69 14.27
CA SER A 235 -9.72 -6.46 15.04
C SER A 235 -8.75 -5.55 14.30
N VAL A 236 -8.97 -4.23 14.40
CA VAL A 236 -8.09 -3.22 13.78
C VAL A 236 -7.74 -2.16 14.79
N GLU A 237 -6.44 -1.98 15.01
CA GLU A 237 -5.86 -0.88 15.77
C GLU A 237 -5.11 0.04 14.79
N LEU A 238 -5.44 1.35 14.80
CA LEU A 238 -4.81 2.34 13.94
C LEU A 238 -3.85 3.21 14.76
N ILE A 239 -2.60 3.28 14.34
CA ILE A 239 -1.56 4.11 14.95
C ILE A 239 -1.04 5.08 13.88
N GLY A 240 -1.19 6.38 14.11
CA GLY A 240 -0.76 7.42 13.18
C GLY A 240 -1.29 8.79 13.54
N ASN A 241 -1.28 9.71 12.58
CA ASN A 241 -1.87 11.03 12.75
C ASN A 241 -3.41 10.98 12.60
N LYS A 242 -4.08 12.11 12.83
CA LYS A 242 -5.55 12.21 12.71
C LYS A 242 -6.13 11.86 11.33
N ASN A 243 -5.34 12.03 10.26
CA ASN A 243 -5.79 11.73 8.89
C ASN A 243 -6.04 10.23 8.70
N VAL A 244 -5.25 9.37 9.36
CA VAL A 244 -5.40 7.90 9.28
C VAL A 244 -6.80 7.48 9.71
N CYS A 245 -7.27 7.97 10.85
CA CYS A 245 -8.61 7.66 11.34
C CYS A 245 -9.70 8.26 10.45
N SER A 246 -9.53 9.52 10.00
CA SER A 246 -10.49 10.19 9.11
C SER A 246 -10.67 9.45 7.79
N VAL A 247 -9.56 9.08 7.14
CA VAL A 247 -9.58 8.33 5.88
C VAL A 247 -10.17 6.94 6.09
N TRP A 248 -9.79 6.24 7.18
CA TRP A 248 -10.33 4.92 7.47
C TRP A 248 -11.86 4.91 7.60
N GLU A 249 -12.42 5.85 8.40
CA GLU A 249 -13.87 5.91 8.62
C GLU A 249 -14.66 6.09 7.32
N ARG A 250 -14.10 6.77 6.33
CA ARG A 250 -14.74 6.97 5.02
C ARG A 250 -14.47 5.81 4.06
N TYR A 251 -13.25 5.27 4.09
CA TYR A 251 -12.82 4.25 3.13
C TYR A 251 -13.37 2.86 3.45
N LYS A 252 -13.51 2.50 4.73
CA LYS A 252 -13.97 1.17 5.16
C LYS A 252 -15.40 0.83 4.76
N GLY A 253 -16.24 1.84 4.48
CA GLY A 253 -17.65 1.69 4.10
C GLY A 253 -17.96 2.04 2.64
N ALA A 254 -16.95 2.43 1.85
CA ALA A 254 -17.13 2.82 0.44
C ALA A 254 -17.32 1.63 -0.50
#